data_0ecf96773d6d855f5d36b42846b0cde0
#
_entry.id   0ecf96773d6d855f5d36b42846b0cde0
#
_cell.length_a   1.000
_cell.length_b   1.000
_cell.length_c   1.000
_cell.angle_alpha   90.00
_cell.angle_beta   90.00
_cell.angle_gamma   90.00
#
_symmetry.space_group_name_H-M   'P 1'
#
loop_
_entity.id
_entity.type
_entity.pdbx_description
1 polymer ?
#
loop_
_entity_poly.entity_id
_entity_poly.type
_entity_poly.pdbx_seq_one_letter_code
_entity_poly.pdbx_strand_id
1 'polypeptide(L)'
;MFSKNRLTALAALAVTSAFALTACGTDSSPLEDDATSDASGDETIVIGSQDYYSNEIIAETYAQALENAGYDVDRQFRIGQREAYLPEIEAGEIDLFPEYSGPVLQYWEPDTEARLPDDVFAALEEAAPEGLNVLDQSPATDQDSYVITQEFADEWGIENVEDLSKVTDPMTLGANSEAESRPNGPKGLEETYGIEVGFAPIEDSGGPLTVKALKDDDVQLAIIYTADPSIESNNLVSLEDTKGLFLSSNVVPLASDKVDDKAAEVINEVSAAMSPEDLVSLNNRSVTEQLPAADIAKDWLEEKGLV
;
A
#
# COMPACT_ATOMS: atom_id res chain seq x y z
N MET A 1 17.50 -61.52 4.84
CA MET A 1 16.62 -62.49 4.14
C MET A 1 16.03 -61.74 2.98
N PHE A 2 16.61 -61.79 1.80
CA PHE A 2 16.16 -62.46 0.56
C PHE A 2 14.78 -61.95 0.10
N SER A 3 14.50 -61.45 -1.10
CA SER A 3 15.05 -61.71 -2.45
C SER A 3 14.35 -60.71 -3.41
N LYS A 4 15.00 -59.97 -4.24
CA LYS A 4 15.34 -60.16 -5.68
C LYS A 4 14.17 -60.16 -6.68
N ASN A 5 14.27 -59.19 -7.59
CA ASN A 5 14.16 -59.24 -9.06
C ASN A 5 12.80 -59.45 -9.75
N ARG A 6 12.42 -58.62 -10.70
CA ARG A 6 12.73 -58.78 -12.12
C ARG A 6 12.35 -57.58 -13.00
N LEU A 7 13.31 -57.24 -13.82
CA LEU A 7 13.19 -56.49 -15.08
C LEU A 7 12.22 -57.19 -16.06
N THR A 8 11.56 -56.44 -16.90
CA THR A 8 11.44 -56.75 -18.35
C THR A 8 11.25 -55.47 -19.14
N ALA A 9 11.99 -55.38 -20.23
CA ALA A 9 12.13 -54.31 -21.21
C ALA A 9 11.33 -54.60 -22.50
N LEU A 10 11.38 -53.63 -23.44
CA LEU A 10 11.05 -53.67 -24.88
C LEU A 10 9.58 -53.49 -25.24
N ALA A 11 9.16 -52.68 -26.27
CA ALA A 11 9.81 -52.33 -27.53
C ALA A 11 9.17 -51.07 -28.14
N ALA A 12 9.97 -50.40 -28.96
CA ALA A 12 9.63 -49.29 -29.84
C ALA A 12 8.72 -49.69 -31.00
N LEU A 13 7.89 -48.76 -31.50
CA LEU A 13 7.47 -48.72 -32.89
C LEU A 13 7.30 -47.26 -33.36
N ALA A 14 8.20 -46.87 -34.24
CA ALA A 14 8.11 -45.67 -35.07
C ALA A 14 7.19 -45.93 -36.24
N VAL A 15 6.28 -44.98 -36.56
CA VAL A 15 5.64 -44.90 -37.89
C VAL A 15 5.72 -43.47 -38.37
N THR A 16 6.61 -43.29 -39.33
CA THR A 16 6.70 -42.12 -40.20
C THR A 16 5.65 -42.26 -41.30
N SER A 17 4.87 -41.20 -41.57
CA SER A 17 4.18 -41.05 -42.85
C SER A 17 4.20 -39.59 -43.26
N ALA A 18 5.04 -39.29 -44.21
CA ALA A 18 5.02 -38.07 -45.01
C ALA A 18 3.98 -38.23 -46.11
N PHE A 19 3.19 -37.19 -46.38
CA PHE A 19 2.61 -36.97 -47.71
C PHE A 19 2.62 -35.49 -48.07
N ALA A 20 2.99 -35.28 -49.32
CA ALA A 20 3.41 -34.05 -49.92
C ALA A 20 2.24 -33.20 -50.50
N LEU A 21 2.52 -31.93 -50.63
CA LEU A 21 2.12 -30.89 -51.59
C LEU A 21 1.15 -31.24 -52.72
N THR A 22 0.12 -30.38 -52.87
CA THR A 22 -0.27 -29.85 -54.18
C THR A 22 -0.69 -28.40 -54.06
N ALA A 23 -0.10 -27.57 -54.90
CA ALA A 23 -0.33 -26.14 -55.07
C ALA A 23 -1.37 -25.89 -56.18
N CYS A 24 -1.77 -24.63 -56.32
CA CYS A 24 -2.54 -23.89 -57.35
C CYS A 24 -4.02 -23.68 -56.98
N GLY A 25 -4.58 -22.51 -57.01
CA GLY A 25 -4.18 -21.20 -57.48
C GLY A 25 -5.41 -20.27 -57.52
N THR A 26 -5.10 -19.00 -57.49
CA THR A 26 -5.86 -17.85 -58.01
C THR A 26 -7.04 -17.24 -57.27
N ASP A 27 -6.72 -16.02 -56.81
CA ASP A 27 -7.48 -14.76 -56.92
C ASP A 27 -8.71 -14.52 -56.03
N SER A 28 -8.48 -13.65 -55.09
CA SER A 28 -9.14 -12.32 -54.91
C SER A 28 -8.91 -11.82 -53.49
N SER A 29 -8.09 -10.80 -53.34
CA SER A 29 -8.07 -9.85 -52.20
C SER A 29 -9.35 -8.99 -52.21
N PRO A 30 -9.58 -8.11 -51.29
CA PRO A 30 -9.01 -7.88 -49.98
C PRO A 30 -10.08 -7.54 -48.90
N LEU A 31 -9.80 -7.80 -47.67
CA LEU A 31 -10.11 -6.90 -46.58
C LEU A 31 -9.03 -7.17 -45.55
N GLU A 32 -8.06 -6.28 -45.53
CA GLU A 32 -7.21 -6.05 -44.39
C GLU A 32 -8.11 -5.50 -43.28
N ASP A 33 -8.60 -6.38 -42.41
CA ASP A 33 -8.89 -5.98 -41.06
C ASP A 33 -7.54 -6.01 -40.36
N ASP A 34 -6.95 -4.85 -40.31
CA ASP A 34 -5.85 -4.50 -39.39
C ASP A 34 -6.43 -4.50 -37.97
N ALA A 35 -6.74 -5.68 -37.48
CA ALA A 35 -6.84 -5.89 -36.06
C ALA A 35 -5.40 -5.94 -35.57
N THR A 36 -4.82 -4.78 -35.32
CA THR A 36 -3.79 -4.65 -34.32
C THR A 36 -4.43 -5.11 -33.02
N SER A 37 -4.33 -6.39 -32.71
CA SER A 37 -4.34 -6.85 -31.36
C SER A 37 -3.07 -6.25 -30.73
N ASP A 38 -3.19 -5.09 -30.11
CA ASP A 38 -2.27 -4.69 -29.06
C ASP A 38 -2.32 -5.83 -28.05
N ALA A 39 -1.35 -6.73 -28.14
CA ALA A 39 -1.06 -7.67 -27.11
C ALA A 39 -0.53 -6.81 -25.93
N SER A 40 -1.43 -6.43 -25.02
CA SER A 40 -1.05 -6.07 -23.66
C SER A 40 -0.19 -7.21 -23.16
N GLY A 41 0.99 -6.87 -22.63
CA GLY A 41 2.11 -7.76 -22.36
C GLY A 41 1.71 -9.09 -21.71
N ASP A 42 2.39 -10.12 -22.15
CA ASP A 42 2.21 -11.53 -21.75
C ASP A 42 2.73 -11.81 -20.34
N GLU A 43 2.98 -10.77 -19.52
CA GLU A 43 3.54 -10.86 -18.17
C GLU A 43 2.49 -10.41 -17.13
N THR A 44 2.28 -11.26 -16.13
CA THR A 44 1.42 -11.00 -14.98
C THR A 44 2.02 -9.90 -14.12
N ILE A 45 1.23 -8.88 -13.76
CA ILE A 45 1.63 -7.82 -12.82
C ILE A 45 1.37 -8.29 -11.40
N VAL A 46 2.41 -8.37 -10.59
CA VAL A 46 2.32 -8.72 -9.16
C VAL A 46 2.03 -7.46 -8.36
N ILE A 47 0.88 -7.41 -7.69
CA ILE A 47 0.50 -6.28 -6.84
C ILE A 47 0.56 -6.67 -5.37
N GLY A 48 1.32 -5.92 -4.58
CA GLY A 48 1.43 -6.09 -3.14
C GLY A 48 0.59 -5.11 -2.33
N SER A 49 0.41 -5.40 -1.03
CA SER A 49 -0.10 -4.44 -0.05
C SER A 49 0.54 -4.62 1.32
N GLN A 50 0.52 -3.54 2.11
CA GLN A 50 0.86 -3.59 3.54
C GLN A 50 -0.12 -4.48 4.31
N ASP A 51 0.27 -4.90 5.51
CA ASP A 51 -0.63 -5.56 6.48
C ASP A 51 -1.55 -4.53 7.17
N TYR A 52 -2.31 -3.82 6.34
CA TYR A 52 -3.22 -2.75 6.74
C TYR A 52 -4.40 -2.71 5.77
N TYR A 53 -5.63 -2.70 6.30
CA TYR A 53 -6.85 -2.86 5.51
C TYR A 53 -7.05 -1.74 4.46
N SER A 54 -6.69 -0.50 4.77
CA SER A 54 -6.79 0.64 3.85
C SER A 54 -5.89 0.44 2.64
N ASN A 55 -4.65 0.02 2.86
CA ASN A 55 -3.69 -0.24 1.79
C ASN A 55 -4.11 -1.43 0.91
N GLU A 56 -4.71 -2.49 1.52
CA GLU A 56 -5.30 -3.60 0.75
C GLU A 56 -6.44 -3.13 -0.16
N ILE A 57 -7.31 -2.22 0.30
CA ILE A 57 -8.39 -1.65 -0.52
C ILE A 57 -7.82 -0.89 -1.72
N ILE A 58 -6.78 -0.07 -1.52
CA ILE A 58 -6.13 0.69 -2.60
C ILE A 58 -5.48 -0.27 -3.60
N ALA A 59 -4.74 -1.28 -3.11
CA ALA A 59 -4.11 -2.29 -3.95
C ALA A 59 -5.14 -3.08 -4.77
N GLU A 60 -6.27 -3.46 -4.16
CA GLU A 60 -7.36 -4.13 -4.84
C GLU A 60 -8.04 -3.23 -5.90
N THR A 61 -8.14 -1.93 -5.62
CA THR A 61 -8.67 -0.96 -6.59
C THR A 61 -7.79 -0.88 -7.83
N TYR A 62 -6.46 -0.81 -7.67
CA TYR A 62 -5.51 -0.87 -8.80
C TYR A 62 -5.60 -2.21 -9.55
N ALA A 63 -5.68 -3.32 -8.81
CA ALA A 63 -5.79 -4.66 -9.40
C ALA A 63 -7.00 -4.78 -10.31
N GLN A 64 -8.19 -4.37 -9.85
CA GLN A 64 -9.42 -4.47 -10.64
C GLN A 64 -9.41 -3.50 -11.84
N ALA A 65 -8.84 -2.30 -11.70
CA ALA A 65 -8.70 -1.37 -12.82
C ALA A 65 -7.79 -1.94 -13.91
N LEU A 66 -6.67 -2.55 -13.54
CA LEU A 66 -5.77 -3.23 -14.48
C LEU A 66 -6.42 -4.44 -15.14
N GLU A 67 -7.13 -5.29 -14.39
CA GLU A 67 -7.88 -6.42 -14.96
C GLU A 67 -8.94 -5.96 -15.95
N ASN A 68 -9.65 -4.87 -15.66
CA ASN A 68 -10.61 -4.28 -16.59
C ASN A 68 -9.93 -3.73 -17.85
N ALA A 69 -8.69 -3.25 -17.76
CA ALA A 69 -7.88 -2.82 -18.89
C ALA A 69 -7.25 -3.98 -19.67
N GLY A 70 -7.42 -5.24 -19.21
CA GLY A 70 -7.00 -6.47 -19.88
C GLY A 70 -5.63 -7.00 -19.44
N TYR A 71 -5.11 -6.58 -18.29
CA TYR A 71 -3.89 -7.13 -17.70
C TYR A 71 -4.20 -8.35 -16.81
N ASP A 72 -3.28 -9.31 -16.77
CA ASP A 72 -3.29 -10.38 -15.78
C ASP A 72 -2.63 -9.87 -14.49
N VAL A 73 -3.28 -10.08 -13.34
CA VAL A 73 -2.83 -9.57 -12.04
C VAL A 73 -2.71 -10.71 -11.02
N ASP A 74 -1.59 -10.76 -10.32
CA ASP A 74 -1.39 -11.61 -9.13
C ASP A 74 -1.37 -10.75 -7.87
N ARG A 75 -2.20 -11.12 -6.88
CA ARG A 75 -2.40 -10.36 -5.65
C ARG A 75 -1.58 -10.96 -4.52
N GLN A 76 -0.63 -10.20 -3.99
CA GLN A 76 0.17 -10.55 -2.81
C GLN A 76 -0.09 -9.55 -1.69
N PHE A 77 -1.28 -9.64 -1.08
CA PHE A 77 -1.72 -8.68 -0.10
C PHE A 77 -1.31 -9.05 1.33
N ARG A 78 -1.28 -8.04 2.21
CA ARG A 78 -0.97 -8.16 3.63
C ARG A 78 0.39 -8.79 3.92
N ILE A 79 1.42 -8.31 3.21
CA ILE A 79 2.78 -8.83 3.32
C ILE A 79 3.38 -8.52 4.69
N GLY A 80 3.13 -7.33 5.21
CA GLY A 80 3.68 -6.86 6.49
C GLY A 80 3.94 -5.36 6.51
N GLN A 81 4.89 -4.95 7.36
CA GLN A 81 5.34 -3.58 7.46
C GLN A 81 6.39 -3.25 6.38
N ARG A 82 6.70 -1.94 6.21
CA ARG A 82 7.58 -1.41 5.16
C ARG A 82 8.92 -2.12 5.07
N GLU A 83 9.50 -2.44 6.20
CA GLU A 83 10.78 -3.12 6.30
C GLU A 83 10.76 -4.56 5.72
N ALA A 84 9.58 -5.16 5.61
CA ALA A 84 9.39 -6.49 5.02
C ALA A 84 9.20 -6.43 3.50
N TYR A 85 8.37 -5.53 2.98
CA TYR A 85 7.99 -5.53 1.56
C TYR A 85 8.86 -4.65 0.66
N LEU A 86 9.47 -3.56 1.15
CA LEU A 86 10.31 -2.72 0.29
C LEU A 86 11.49 -3.48 -0.33
N PRO A 87 12.21 -4.35 0.39
CA PRO A 87 13.24 -5.17 -0.24
C PRO A 87 12.73 -6.08 -1.37
N GLU A 88 11.48 -6.56 -1.30
CA GLU A 88 10.85 -7.37 -2.34
C GLU A 88 10.45 -6.53 -3.57
N ILE A 89 9.99 -5.29 -3.35
CA ILE A 89 9.74 -4.33 -4.43
C ILE A 89 11.05 -3.96 -5.12
N GLU A 90 12.10 -3.62 -4.36
CA GLU A 90 13.43 -3.29 -4.88
C GLU A 90 14.09 -4.48 -5.62
N ALA A 91 13.74 -5.72 -5.27
CA ALA A 91 14.20 -6.93 -5.95
C ALA A 91 13.38 -7.26 -7.22
N GLY A 92 12.26 -6.56 -7.49
CA GLY A 92 11.37 -6.81 -8.62
C GLY A 92 10.50 -8.07 -8.46
N GLU A 93 10.29 -8.53 -7.23
CA GLU A 93 9.36 -9.63 -6.91
C GLU A 93 7.91 -9.12 -6.82
N ILE A 94 7.72 -7.81 -6.56
CA ILE A 94 6.46 -7.09 -6.58
C ILE A 94 6.56 -5.99 -7.63
N ASP A 95 5.58 -5.90 -8.51
CA ASP A 95 5.59 -4.99 -9.65
C ASP A 95 4.83 -3.68 -9.41
N LEU A 96 3.82 -3.70 -8.56
CA LEU A 96 3.01 -2.52 -8.20
C LEU A 96 2.67 -2.56 -6.72
N PHE A 97 2.82 -1.42 -6.06
CA PHE A 97 2.53 -1.30 -4.64
C PHE A 97 2.01 0.09 -4.29
N PRO A 98 0.82 0.25 -3.68
CA PRO A 98 0.39 1.52 -3.13
C PRO A 98 1.20 1.83 -1.87
N GLU A 99 1.98 2.88 -1.92
CA GLU A 99 2.77 3.40 -0.81
C GLU A 99 2.27 4.79 -0.39
N TYR A 100 2.90 5.35 0.62
CA TYR A 100 2.63 6.68 1.12
C TYR A 100 3.89 7.53 1.02
N SER A 101 3.80 8.69 0.35
CA SER A 101 4.95 9.46 -0.11
C SER A 101 5.95 9.82 1.00
N GLY A 102 5.50 10.35 2.13
CA GLY A 102 6.39 10.73 3.23
C GLY A 102 7.09 9.56 3.90
N PRO A 103 6.36 8.54 4.37
CA PRO A 103 6.96 7.38 5.03
C PRO A 103 7.95 6.59 4.15
N VAL A 104 7.69 6.44 2.84
CA VAL A 104 8.65 5.76 1.96
C VAL A 104 9.86 6.64 1.65
N LEU A 105 9.67 7.96 1.51
CA LEU A 105 10.80 8.88 1.40
C LEU A 105 11.70 8.82 2.64
N GLN A 106 11.12 8.83 3.84
CA GLN A 106 11.92 8.71 5.08
C GLN A 106 12.65 7.36 5.20
N TYR A 107 12.12 6.31 4.61
CA TYR A 107 12.81 5.01 4.59
C TYR A 107 14.08 5.07 3.72
N TRP A 108 14.00 5.70 2.53
CA TRP A 108 15.16 5.84 1.64
C TRP A 108 16.08 7.01 2.02
N GLU A 109 15.51 8.12 2.50
CA GLU A 109 16.23 9.33 2.93
C GLU A 109 15.78 9.79 4.33
N PRO A 110 16.28 9.18 5.40
CA PRO A 110 15.84 9.48 6.77
C PRO A 110 16.07 10.95 7.19
N ASP A 111 17.05 11.61 6.59
CA ASP A 111 17.43 12.99 6.92
C ASP A 111 16.78 14.03 5.99
N THR A 112 15.78 13.64 5.19
CA THR A 112 15.10 14.57 4.26
C THR A 112 14.51 15.79 4.99
N GLU A 113 14.64 16.97 4.37
CA GLU A 113 14.06 18.22 4.87
C GLU A 113 12.68 18.53 4.24
N ALA A 114 12.23 17.71 3.26
CA ALA A 114 10.94 17.87 2.61
C ALA A 114 9.78 17.65 3.61
N ARG A 115 8.75 18.51 3.54
CA ARG A 115 7.58 18.42 4.46
C ARG A 115 6.25 18.57 3.73
N LEU A 116 6.18 19.42 2.72
CA LEU A 116 4.96 19.70 1.96
C LEU A 116 4.75 18.66 0.84
N PRO A 117 3.51 18.44 0.38
CA PRO A 117 3.21 17.39 -0.59
C PRO A 117 4.08 17.42 -1.84
N ASP A 118 4.24 18.58 -2.48
CA ASP A 118 5.00 18.72 -3.73
C ASP A 118 6.51 18.52 -3.50
N ASP A 119 7.03 19.02 -2.36
CA ASP A 119 8.46 18.87 -2.01
C ASP A 119 8.77 17.40 -1.65
N VAL A 120 7.86 16.74 -0.92
CA VAL A 120 7.99 15.32 -0.56
C VAL A 120 7.93 14.44 -1.80
N PHE A 121 7.00 14.71 -2.72
CA PHE A 121 6.87 13.94 -3.96
C PHE A 121 8.11 14.10 -4.85
N ALA A 122 8.58 15.33 -5.06
CA ALA A 122 9.78 15.58 -5.85
C ALA A 122 11.04 14.91 -5.24
N ALA A 123 11.20 14.97 -3.92
CA ALA A 123 12.29 14.29 -3.23
C ALA A 123 12.17 12.76 -3.33
N LEU A 124 10.94 12.22 -3.31
CA LEU A 124 10.69 10.80 -3.46
C LEU A 124 11.07 10.28 -4.85
N GLU A 125 10.73 11.04 -5.92
CA GLU A 125 11.13 10.70 -7.28
C GLU A 125 12.66 10.63 -7.43
N GLU A 126 13.39 11.54 -6.74
CA GLU A 126 14.87 11.57 -6.75
C GLU A 126 15.47 10.42 -5.90
N ALA A 127 14.80 10.01 -4.83
CA ALA A 127 15.27 8.98 -3.90
C ALA A 127 14.96 7.55 -4.37
N ALA A 128 14.04 7.37 -5.31
CA ALA A 128 13.61 6.06 -5.78
C ALA A 128 14.80 5.25 -6.34
N PRO A 129 14.95 3.98 -5.92
CA PRO A 129 15.98 3.09 -6.46
C PRO A 129 15.86 2.88 -7.97
N GLU A 130 16.99 2.60 -8.64
CA GLU A 130 17.03 2.25 -10.07
C GLU A 130 16.12 1.04 -10.36
N GLY A 131 15.24 1.15 -11.36
CA GLY A 131 14.25 0.13 -11.72
C GLY A 131 12.91 0.27 -11.02
N LEU A 132 12.74 1.28 -10.17
CA LEU A 132 11.44 1.67 -9.61
C LEU A 132 10.99 3.03 -10.14
N ASN A 133 9.73 3.10 -10.53
CA ASN A 133 9.07 4.32 -10.97
C ASN A 133 8.07 4.76 -9.89
N VAL A 134 8.12 6.02 -9.53
CA VAL A 134 7.10 6.66 -8.70
C VAL A 134 6.04 7.21 -9.63
N LEU A 135 4.82 6.66 -9.61
CA LEU A 135 3.72 7.15 -10.43
C LEU A 135 3.05 8.36 -9.78
N ASP A 136 2.05 8.95 -10.45
CA ASP A 136 1.39 10.17 -9.99
C ASP A 136 0.76 9.97 -8.61
N GLN A 137 1.07 10.87 -7.67
CA GLN A 137 0.49 10.82 -6.35
C GLN A 137 -1.01 11.16 -6.37
N SER A 138 -1.78 10.45 -5.56
CA SER A 138 -3.19 10.72 -5.33
C SER A 138 -3.40 11.98 -4.47
N PRO A 139 -4.52 12.71 -4.64
CA PRO A 139 -4.97 13.67 -3.63
C PRO A 139 -5.28 13.02 -2.26
N ALA A 140 -5.60 11.72 -2.24
CA ALA A 140 -5.88 10.99 -1.01
C ALA A 140 -4.65 10.93 -0.11
N THR A 141 -4.87 11.16 1.19
CA THR A 141 -3.83 11.14 2.23
C THR A 141 -4.24 10.19 3.34
N ASP A 142 -3.27 9.46 3.86
CA ASP A 142 -3.41 8.68 5.08
C ASP A 142 -2.09 8.80 5.86
N GLN A 143 -2.03 9.77 6.73
CA GLN A 143 -0.82 10.15 7.43
C GLN A 143 -0.78 9.51 8.81
N ASP A 144 0.40 9.04 9.22
CA ASP A 144 0.64 8.71 10.63
C ASP A 144 0.27 9.92 11.50
N SER A 145 -0.41 9.69 12.62
CA SER A 145 -0.69 10.72 13.59
C SER A 145 -0.58 10.20 15.01
N TYR A 146 -0.22 11.08 15.93
CA TYR A 146 -0.34 10.77 17.34
C TYR A 146 -1.77 11.01 17.79
N VAL A 147 -2.36 9.96 18.33
CA VAL A 147 -3.75 9.95 18.77
C VAL A 147 -3.84 9.69 20.26
N ILE A 148 -4.71 10.44 20.92
CA ILE A 148 -5.03 10.33 22.35
C ILE A 148 -6.55 10.21 22.53
N THR A 149 -7.01 9.87 23.73
CA THR A 149 -8.45 9.95 24.03
C THR A 149 -8.88 11.41 24.25
N GLN A 150 -10.14 11.71 23.96
CA GLN A 150 -10.70 13.05 24.24
C GLN A 150 -10.65 13.36 25.74
N GLU A 151 -10.85 12.36 26.61
CA GLU A 151 -10.76 12.52 28.07
C GLU A 151 -9.36 12.97 28.49
N PHE A 152 -8.31 12.35 27.94
CA PHE A 152 -6.92 12.74 28.19
C PHE A 152 -6.60 14.13 27.64
N ALA A 153 -7.13 14.47 26.44
CA ALA A 153 -6.98 15.79 25.86
C ALA A 153 -7.63 16.89 26.76
N ASP A 154 -8.85 16.64 27.25
CA ASP A 154 -9.57 17.57 28.10
C ASP A 154 -8.92 17.73 29.49
N GLU A 155 -8.40 16.64 30.10
CA GLU A 155 -7.74 16.66 31.39
C GLU A 155 -6.48 17.53 31.39
N TRP A 156 -5.65 17.40 30.35
CA TRP A 156 -4.37 18.08 30.25
C TRP A 156 -4.39 19.35 29.37
N GLY A 157 -5.51 19.62 28.69
CA GLY A 157 -5.66 20.74 27.75
C GLY A 157 -4.73 20.62 26.56
N ILE A 158 -4.76 19.45 25.88
CA ILE A 158 -3.91 19.09 24.75
C ILE A 158 -4.67 19.30 23.45
N GLU A 159 -4.10 20.07 22.53
CA GLU A 159 -4.62 20.29 21.17
C GLU A 159 -3.62 19.86 20.09
N ASN A 160 -2.32 19.90 20.40
CA ASN A 160 -1.23 19.58 19.48
C ASN A 160 -0.13 18.78 20.19
N VAL A 161 0.86 18.29 19.43
CA VAL A 161 1.94 17.44 19.98
C VAL A 161 2.79 18.17 21.02
N GLU A 162 3.04 19.47 20.86
CA GLU A 162 3.82 20.25 21.85
C GLU A 162 3.14 20.31 23.23
N ASP A 163 1.81 20.27 23.24
CA ASP A 163 1.03 20.30 24.46
C ASP A 163 1.20 19.07 25.34
N LEU A 164 1.68 17.94 24.80
CA LEU A 164 2.04 16.75 25.58
C LEU A 164 3.09 17.05 26.66
N SER A 165 3.86 18.13 26.49
CA SER A 165 4.79 18.64 27.53
C SER A 165 4.11 19.10 28.82
N LYS A 166 2.78 19.33 28.82
CA LYS A 166 2.00 19.64 30.00
C LYS A 166 1.76 18.44 30.91
N VAL A 167 1.85 17.22 30.33
CA VAL A 167 1.63 15.97 31.07
C VAL A 167 2.82 15.69 31.97
N THR A 168 2.55 15.52 33.27
CA THR A 168 3.59 15.25 34.29
C THR A 168 3.69 13.77 34.62
N ASP A 169 2.71 12.99 34.25
CA ASP A 169 2.68 11.56 34.48
C ASP A 169 3.42 10.81 33.33
N PRO A 170 3.98 9.64 33.60
CA PRO A 170 4.62 8.85 32.55
C PRO A 170 3.63 8.51 31.40
N MET A 171 4.04 8.76 30.17
CA MET A 171 3.30 8.38 28.98
C MET A 171 3.96 7.20 28.27
N THR A 172 3.16 6.38 27.60
CA THR A 172 3.60 5.27 26.75
C THR A 172 2.99 5.43 25.37
N LEU A 173 3.83 5.32 24.34
CA LEU A 173 3.42 5.29 22.94
C LEU A 173 3.12 3.85 22.53
N GLY A 174 1.90 3.58 22.06
CA GLY A 174 1.48 2.31 21.46
C GLY A 174 1.55 2.36 19.95
N ALA A 175 2.30 1.46 19.33
CA ALA A 175 2.42 1.33 17.86
C ALA A 175 3.04 -0.03 17.50
N ASN A 176 3.10 -0.37 16.19
CA ASN A 176 3.86 -1.53 15.73
C ASN A 176 5.33 -1.44 16.15
N SER A 177 5.97 -2.59 16.37
CA SER A 177 7.34 -2.66 16.89
C SER A 177 8.37 -1.88 16.09
N GLU A 178 8.20 -1.78 14.78
CA GLU A 178 9.09 -1.02 13.88
C GLU A 178 9.10 0.48 14.21
N ALA A 179 7.99 1.02 14.72
CA ALA A 179 7.87 2.43 15.07
C ALA A 179 8.87 2.85 16.17
N GLU A 180 9.35 1.90 17.01
CA GLU A 180 10.36 2.20 18.03
C GLU A 180 11.65 2.80 17.44
N SER A 181 12.01 2.38 16.21
CA SER A 181 13.22 2.81 15.51
C SER A 181 12.99 3.86 14.41
N ARG A 182 11.72 4.12 14.05
CA ARG A 182 11.37 5.11 13.02
C ARG A 182 11.54 6.55 13.51
N PRO A 183 11.69 7.53 12.57
CA PRO A 183 11.79 8.96 12.93
C PRO A 183 10.61 9.48 13.76
N ASN A 184 9.43 8.90 13.59
CA ASN A 184 8.20 9.23 14.34
C ASN A 184 7.99 8.36 15.59
N GLY A 185 9.00 7.63 16.03
CA GLY A 185 8.99 6.86 17.27
C GLY A 185 9.36 7.70 18.52
N PRO A 186 9.58 7.04 19.67
CA PRO A 186 9.92 7.72 20.91
C PRO A 186 11.10 8.68 20.80
N LYS A 187 12.15 8.28 20.09
CA LYS A 187 13.34 9.10 19.89
C LYS A 187 13.04 10.38 19.10
N GLY A 188 12.24 10.30 18.04
CA GLY A 188 11.85 11.46 17.25
C GLY A 188 10.97 12.44 18.04
N LEU A 189 10.06 11.93 18.89
CA LEU A 189 9.30 12.76 19.83
C LEU A 189 10.22 13.52 20.78
N GLU A 190 11.23 12.85 21.36
CA GLU A 190 12.21 13.47 22.25
C GLU A 190 13.06 14.51 21.53
N GLU A 191 13.61 14.18 20.36
CA GLU A 191 14.49 15.08 19.59
C GLU A 191 13.75 16.30 19.03
N THR A 192 12.50 16.13 18.58
CA THR A 192 11.73 17.20 17.93
C THR A 192 10.95 18.05 18.92
N TYR A 193 10.30 17.41 19.89
CA TYR A 193 9.37 18.04 20.81
C TYR A 193 9.87 18.09 22.26
N GLY A 194 10.94 17.35 22.61
CA GLY A 194 11.44 17.23 23.96
C GLY A 194 10.54 16.40 24.88
N ILE A 195 9.73 15.50 24.29
CA ILE A 195 8.75 14.67 24.97
C ILE A 195 9.30 13.26 25.11
N GLU A 196 9.53 12.81 26.33
CA GLU A 196 9.95 11.46 26.64
C GLU A 196 8.74 10.55 26.86
N VAL A 197 8.67 9.43 26.13
CA VAL A 197 7.62 8.41 26.25
C VAL A 197 8.23 7.01 26.35
N GLY A 198 7.56 6.12 27.11
CA GLY A 198 7.78 4.68 26.98
C GLY A 198 7.26 4.15 25.66
N PHE A 199 7.53 2.87 25.35
CA PHE A 199 7.04 2.22 24.15
C PHE A 199 6.37 0.89 24.47
N ALA A 200 5.20 0.65 23.86
CA ALA A 200 4.47 -0.62 23.94
C ALA A 200 4.16 -1.11 22.52
N PRO A 201 4.76 -2.25 22.08
CA PRO A 201 4.47 -2.78 20.77
C PRO A 201 3.04 -3.35 20.69
N ILE A 202 2.27 -2.91 19.70
CA ILE A 202 0.92 -3.37 19.39
C ILE A 202 0.85 -3.61 17.89
N GLU A 203 0.75 -4.88 17.49
CA GLU A 203 0.93 -5.33 16.09
C GLU A 203 -0.42 -5.36 15.35
N ASP A 204 -1.09 -4.21 15.24
CA ASP A 204 -2.35 -4.11 14.48
C ASP A 204 -2.49 -2.81 13.65
N SER A 205 -1.38 -2.12 13.43
CA SER A 205 -1.31 -0.92 12.57
C SER A 205 -2.34 0.17 12.95
N GLY A 206 -2.47 0.47 14.25
CA GLY A 206 -3.43 1.46 14.75
C GLY A 206 -4.86 0.95 14.85
N GLY A 207 -5.07 -0.35 14.70
CA GLY A 207 -6.37 -1.01 14.66
C GLY A 207 -7.06 -1.19 16.03
N PRO A 208 -8.00 -2.16 16.12
CA PRO A 208 -8.84 -2.34 17.30
C PRO A 208 -8.10 -2.62 18.61
N LEU A 209 -6.91 -3.26 18.56
CA LEU A 209 -6.10 -3.51 19.77
C LEU A 209 -5.46 -2.23 20.26
N THR A 210 -4.96 -1.40 19.34
CA THR A 210 -4.40 -0.07 19.65
C THR A 210 -5.46 0.85 20.22
N VAL A 211 -6.65 0.94 19.59
CA VAL A 211 -7.78 1.71 20.09
C VAL A 211 -8.21 1.25 21.48
N LYS A 212 -8.25 -0.08 21.70
CA LYS A 212 -8.57 -0.63 23.02
C LYS A 212 -7.54 -0.25 24.07
N ALA A 213 -6.25 -0.33 23.76
CA ALA A 213 -5.17 0.02 24.68
C ALA A 213 -5.24 1.51 25.11
N LEU A 214 -5.56 2.43 24.18
CA LEU A 214 -5.84 3.83 24.50
C LEU A 214 -7.04 3.98 25.45
N LYS A 215 -8.16 3.31 25.15
CA LYS A 215 -9.39 3.42 25.96
C LYS A 215 -9.29 2.79 27.33
N ASP A 216 -8.44 1.78 27.49
CA ASP A 216 -8.17 1.12 28.77
C ASP A 216 -7.05 1.80 29.58
N ASP A 217 -6.46 2.87 29.04
CA ASP A 217 -5.31 3.60 29.62
C ASP A 217 -4.04 2.74 29.79
N ASP A 218 -3.94 1.66 28.99
CA ASP A 218 -2.71 0.85 28.91
C ASP A 218 -1.58 1.64 28.20
N VAL A 219 -1.96 2.53 27.26
CA VAL A 219 -1.11 3.53 26.61
C VAL A 219 -1.83 4.87 26.59
N GLN A 220 -1.11 5.99 26.68
CA GLN A 220 -1.69 7.34 26.69
C GLN A 220 -1.64 7.99 25.30
N LEU A 221 -0.74 7.50 24.46
CA LEU A 221 -0.50 7.99 23.10
C LEU A 221 -0.40 6.78 22.16
N ALA A 222 -0.94 6.88 20.95
CA ALA A 222 -0.79 5.83 19.94
C ALA A 222 -0.58 6.42 18.55
N ILE A 223 0.02 5.64 17.64
CA ILE A 223 0.03 5.95 16.22
C ILE A 223 -1.20 5.32 15.59
N ILE A 224 -2.09 6.18 15.03
CA ILE A 224 -3.25 5.79 14.23
C ILE A 224 -3.26 6.69 12.99
N TYR A 225 -3.62 6.14 11.85
CA TYR A 225 -3.62 6.87 10.58
C TYR A 225 -4.81 7.82 10.46
N THR A 226 -4.60 8.98 9.82
CA THR A 226 -5.61 10.06 9.77
C THR A 226 -6.89 9.68 9.03
N ALA A 227 -6.83 8.72 8.10
CA ALA A 227 -8.00 8.21 7.39
C ALA A 227 -8.71 7.05 8.12
N ASP A 228 -8.31 6.73 9.37
CA ASP A 228 -8.97 5.69 10.14
C ASP A 228 -10.26 6.18 10.81
N PRO A 229 -11.44 5.60 10.48
CA PRO A 229 -12.73 6.01 11.05
C PRO A 229 -12.85 5.70 12.55
N SER A 230 -11.93 4.93 13.13
CA SER A 230 -11.93 4.64 14.56
C SER A 230 -11.64 5.88 15.41
N ILE A 231 -10.95 6.88 14.87
CA ILE A 231 -10.68 8.15 15.55
C ILE A 231 -12.00 8.80 15.96
N GLU A 232 -12.88 9.05 14.99
CA GLU A 232 -14.18 9.68 15.26
C GLU A 232 -15.11 8.75 16.05
N SER A 233 -15.24 7.49 15.64
CA SER A 233 -16.19 6.54 16.23
C SER A 233 -15.87 6.15 17.69
N ASN A 234 -14.62 6.35 18.15
CA ASN A 234 -14.20 6.08 19.53
C ASN A 234 -13.89 7.34 20.35
N ASN A 235 -14.26 8.53 19.85
CA ASN A 235 -14.01 9.81 20.53
C ASN A 235 -12.52 10.00 20.87
N LEU A 236 -11.67 9.73 19.87
CA LEU A 236 -10.23 9.95 19.92
C LEU A 236 -9.88 11.30 19.26
N VAL A 237 -8.70 11.81 19.53
CA VAL A 237 -8.17 13.07 19.00
C VAL A 237 -6.84 12.82 18.33
N SER A 238 -6.74 13.13 17.05
CA SER A 238 -5.46 13.22 16.36
C SER A 238 -4.83 14.58 16.65
N LEU A 239 -3.59 14.57 17.13
CA LEU A 239 -2.87 15.80 17.51
C LEU A 239 -2.25 16.46 16.28
N GLU A 240 -2.32 17.79 16.23
CA GLU A 240 -1.63 18.57 15.20
C GLU A 240 -0.11 18.48 15.40
N ASP A 241 0.61 18.10 14.36
CA ASP A 241 2.08 18.07 14.31
C ASP A 241 2.62 19.42 13.87
N THR A 242 2.80 20.34 14.78
CA THR A 242 3.19 21.73 14.55
C THR A 242 4.63 21.90 14.07
N LYS A 243 5.50 20.89 14.24
CA LYS A 243 6.91 20.93 13.82
C LYS A 243 7.23 20.07 12.61
N GLY A 244 6.24 19.38 12.05
CA GLY A 244 6.40 18.56 10.85
C GLY A 244 7.29 17.33 11.09
N LEU A 245 7.09 16.63 12.20
CA LEU A 245 7.74 15.34 12.45
C LEU A 245 7.25 14.29 11.45
N PHE A 246 5.97 14.34 11.12
CA PHE A 246 5.37 13.56 10.04
C PHE A 246 5.46 14.32 8.71
N LEU A 247 5.93 13.64 7.66
CA LEU A 247 5.93 14.19 6.31
C LEU A 247 4.53 14.06 5.71
N SER A 248 4.24 14.90 4.71
CA SER A 248 3.01 14.72 3.92
C SER A 248 2.94 13.31 3.35
N SER A 249 1.79 12.66 3.48
CA SER A 249 1.59 11.23 3.24
C SER A 249 0.45 11.01 2.25
N ASN A 250 0.68 11.39 0.98
CA ASN A 250 -0.23 11.07 -0.11
C ASN A 250 -0.04 9.63 -0.55
N VAL A 251 -1.12 8.97 -0.96
CA VAL A 251 -1.04 7.68 -1.62
C VAL A 251 -0.25 7.84 -2.92
N VAL A 252 0.75 6.99 -3.11
CA VAL A 252 1.63 7.01 -4.28
C VAL A 252 1.92 5.59 -4.75
N PRO A 253 1.69 5.27 -6.04
CA PRO A 253 2.02 3.94 -6.55
C PRO A 253 3.53 3.84 -6.84
N LEU A 254 4.18 2.79 -6.31
CA LEU A 254 5.51 2.37 -6.73
C LEU A 254 5.38 1.28 -7.78
N ALA A 255 6.06 1.41 -8.92
CA ALA A 255 5.92 0.52 -10.05
C ALA A 255 7.28 0.04 -10.57
N SER A 256 7.41 -1.26 -10.89
CA SER A 256 8.55 -1.81 -11.63
C SER A 256 8.45 -1.49 -13.13
N ASP A 257 9.51 -1.77 -13.88
CA ASP A 257 9.54 -1.61 -15.35
C ASP A 257 8.55 -2.54 -16.10
N LYS A 258 7.91 -3.52 -15.41
CA LYS A 258 6.86 -4.36 -15.99
C LYS A 258 5.51 -3.61 -16.10
N VAL A 259 5.32 -2.57 -15.31
CA VAL A 259 4.16 -1.68 -15.42
C VAL A 259 4.42 -0.75 -16.61
N ASP A 260 3.92 -1.10 -17.77
CA ASP A 260 4.10 -0.32 -18.99
C ASP A 260 3.35 1.03 -18.95
N ASP A 261 3.61 1.91 -19.93
CA ASP A 261 3.02 3.26 -19.99
C ASP A 261 1.48 3.22 -19.93
N LYS A 262 0.85 2.21 -20.53
CA LYS A 262 -0.62 2.08 -20.55
C LYS A 262 -1.15 1.62 -19.20
N ALA A 263 -0.47 0.68 -18.53
CA ALA A 263 -0.81 0.28 -17.16
C ALA A 263 -0.63 1.45 -16.19
N ALA A 264 0.47 2.20 -16.32
CA ALA A 264 0.72 3.40 -15.52
C ALA A 264 -0.36 4.47 -15.72
N GLU A 265 -0.85 4.68 -16.95
CA GLU A 265 -1.97 5.60 -17.22
C GLU A 265 -3.25 5.17 -16.48
N VAL A 266 -3.60 3.88 -16.50
CA VAL A 266 -4.75 3.34 -15.76
C VAL A 266 -4.59 3.58 -14.25
N ILE A 267 -3.42 3.32 -13.67
CA ILE A 267 -3.14 3.55 -12.25
C ILE A 267 -3.24 5.03 -11.90
N ASN A 268 -2.69 5.92 -12.74
CA ASN A 268 -2.73 7.37 -12.53
C ASN A 268 -4.17 7.92 -12.59
N GLU A 269 -5.04 7.38 -13.47
CA GLU A 269 -6.45 7.73 -13.51
C GLU A 269 -7.16 7.35 -12.20
N VAL A 270 -6.89 6.17 -11.65
CA VAL A 270 -7.43 5.74 -10.35
C VAL A 270 -6.90 6.64 -9.23
N SER A 271 -5.58 6.90 -9.20
CA SER A 271 -4.94 7.77 -8.20
C SER A 271 -5.55 9.17 -8.21
N ALA A 272 -5.72 9.78 -9.40
CA ALA A 272 -6.29 11.12 -9.54
C ALA A 272 -7.76 11.21 -9.10
N ALA A 273 -8.52 10.12 -9.21
CA ALA A 273 -9.93 10.07 -8.83
C ALA A 273 -10.16 9.88 -7.32
N MET A 274 -9.16 9.41 -6.58
CA MET A 274 -9.27 9.10 -5.15
C MET A 274 -9.01 10.35 -4.31
N SER A 275 -10.06 10.93 -3.73
CA SER A 275 -9.96 12.05 -2.79
C SER A 275 -9.71 11.58 -1.35
N PRO A 276 -9.32 12.48 -0.43
CA PRO A 276 -9.23 12.16 1.00
C PRO A 276 -10.55 11.62 1.57
N GLU A 277 -11.68 12.21 1.16
CA GLU A 277 -13.02 11.80 1.59
C GLU A 277 -13.39 10.42 1.03
N ASP A 278 -12.98 10.11 -0.20
CA ASP A 278 -13.13 8.76 -0.76
C ASP A 278 -12.42 7.74 0.11
N LEU A 279 -11.14 7.97 0.44
CA LEU A 279 -10.36 7.02 1.24
C LEU A 279 -10.97 6.78 2.63
N VAL A 280 -11.40 7.84 3.32
CA VAL A 280 -12.12 7.72 4.60
C VAL A 280 -13.41 6.89 4.44
N SER A 281 -14.16 7.12 3.36
CA SER A 281 -15.40 6.38 3.06
C SER A 281 -15.12 4.90 2.80
N LEU A 282 -14.10 4.58 1.99
CA LEU A 282 -13.68 3.20 1.71
C LEU A 282 -13.26 2.48 3.00
N ASN A 283 -12.48 3.16 3.83
CA ASN A 283 -12.04 2.66 5.13
C ASN A 283 -13.21 2.40 6.08
N ASN A 284 -14.19 3.30 6.12
CA ASN A 284 -15.39 3.10 6.94
C ASN A 284 -16.21 1.87 6.51
N ARG A 285 -16.32 1.60 5.21
CA ARG A 285 -16.99 0.39 4.70
C ARG A 285 -16.28 -0.89 5.16
N SER A 286 -14.95 -0.88 5.21
CA SER A 286 -14.18 -2.02 5.73
C SER A 286 -14.36 -2.22 7.24
N VAL A 287 -14.20 -1.15 8.03
CA VAL A 287 -14.20 -1.22 9.49
C VAL A 287 -15.61 -1.37 10.07
N THR A 288 -16.56 -0.57 9.60
CA THR A 288 -17.91 -0.50 10.18
C THR A 288 -18.87 -1.50 9.54
N GLU A 289 -18.84 -1.60 8.20
CA GLU A 289 -19.73 -2.50 7.46
C GLU A 289 -19.15 -3.91 7.27
N GLN A 290 -17.84 -4.08 7.56
CA GLN A 290 -17.10 -5.34 7.44
C GLN A 290 -17.16 -5.94 6.03
N LEU A 291 -17.15 -5.09 5.01
CA LEU A 291 -17.13 -5.51 3.62
C LEU A 291 -15.71 -5.93 3.19
N PRO A 292 -15.57 -6.93 2.30
CA PRO A 292 -14.29 -7.29 1.72
C PRO A 292 -13.70 -6.17 0.85
N ALA A 293 -12.39 -6.04 0.81
CA ALA A 293 -11.70 -5.06 -0.04
C ALA A 293 -12.14 -5.15 -1.52
N ALA A 294 -12.34 -6.37 -2.03
CA ALA A 294 -12.78 -6.59 -3.41
C ALA A 294 -14.16 -5.97 -3.73
N ASP A 295 -15.12 -6.08 -2.80
CA ASP A 295 -16.45 -5.50 -2.99
C ASP A 295 -16.40 -3.96 -2.87
N ILE A 296 -15.59 -3.45 -1.93
CA ILE A 296 -15.40 -2.02 -1.72
C ILE A 296 -14.77 -1.36 -2.95
N ALA A 297 -13.68 -1.95 -3.46
CA ALA A 297 -12.95 -1.47 -4.63
C ALA A 297 -13.84 -1.47 -5.88
N LYS A 298 -14.56 -2.56 -6.11
CA LYS A 298 -15.48 -2.69 -7.25
C LYS A 298 -16.54 -1.60 -7.26
N ASP A 299 -17.26 -1.45 -6.15
CA ASP A 299 -18.35 -0.48 -6.05
C ASP A 299 -17.85 0.94 -6.28
N TRP A 300 -16.65 1.28 -5.75
CA TRP A 300 -16.04 2.60 -5.91
C TRP A 300 -15.60 2.85 -7.36
N LEU A 301 -14.97 1.87 -8.03
CA LEU A 301 -14.58 1.97 -9.43
C LEU A 301 -15.79 2.16 -10.34
N GLU A 302 -16.88 1.41 -10.10
CA GLU A 302 -18.15 1.56 -10.83
C GLU A 302 -18.76 2.97 -10.58
N GLU A 303 -18.74 3.47 -9.35
CA GLU A 303 -19.24 4.82 -9.01
C GLU A 303 -18.45 5.92 -9.72
N LYS A 304 -17.12 5.77 -9.81
CA LYS A 304 -16.24 6.74 -10.49
C LYS A 304 -16.25 6.58 -12.02
N GLY A 305 -16.80 5.48 -12.55
CA GLY A 305 -16.85 5.19 -13.98
C GLY A 305 -15.48 4.81 -14.56
N LEU A 306 -14.64 4.18 -13.75
CA LEU A 306 -13.28 3.72 -14.11
C LEU A 306 -13.25 2.25 -14.58
N VAL A 307 -14.36 1.54 -14.47
CA VAL A 307 -14.57 0.16 -14.96
C VAL A 307 -15.95 -0.01 -15.56
#